data_2358c03398ea2db7e68ede1c7b2fddf0
#
_entry.id   2358c03398ea2db7e68ede1c7b2fddf0
#
_cell.length_a   1.000
_cell.length_b   1.000
_cell.length_c   1.000
_cell.angle_alpha   90.00
_cell.angle_beta   90.00
_cell.angle_gamma   90.00
#
_symmetry.space_group_name_H-M   'P 1'
#
loop_
_entity.id
_entity.type
_entity.pdbx_description
1 polymer ?
#
loop_
_entity_poly.entity_id
_entity_poly.type
_entity_poly.pdbx_seq_one_letter_code
_entity_poly.pdbx_strand_id
1 'polypeptide(L)'
;MGPPETWSDLRTPVVTSTSAYLGQITLDVQRTFPEEKWFDPHRPQLVQMLNTFASVNVGMGYIQGMNYLIFPLWKVFYQSDPGWAVEDTLCAMQSLMHMLLRTYPTGMFSTYLKTLGGVLRLRCVTLCPKMHVLFDSDYEEFMTAVISSAMPTLFANVLKLNHVMLLWDQLFEAGSKRQMFNRAVDTLVCLLVHHKNLFIYLPVVTAMEVFSRLVRQTLDSYVVAKSIEVFAPHVRVRPETTTASA
;
A
#
# COMPACT_ATOMS: atom_id res chain seq x y z
N MET A 1 -7.23 3.05 -27.10
CA MET A 1 -8.38 2.43 -26.43
C MET A 1 -8.82 3.38 -25.34
N GLY A 2 -10.07 3.89 -25.43
CA GLY A 2 -10.66 4.78 -24.45
C GLY A 2 -10.84 4.08 -23.08
N PRO A 3 -11.08 4.83 -21.98
CA PRO A 3 -11.42 4.24 -20.71
C PRO A 3 -12.68 3.39 -20.87
N PRO A 4 -12.78 2.23 -20.18
CA PRO A 4 -14.00 1.44 -20.22
C PRO A 4 -15.16 2.31 -19.76
N GLU A 5 -16.27 2.19 -20.48
CA GLU A 5 -17.56 2.76 -20.15
C GLU A 5 -17.87 2.45 -18.67
N THR A 6 -18.61 3.33 -18.05
CA THR A 6 -18.86 3.36 -16.61
C THR A 6 -19.32 2.00 -16.07
N TRP A 7 -18.85 1.62 -14.86
CA TRP A 7 -19.22 0.40 -14.15
C TRP A 7 -20.74 0.22 -13.94
N SER A 8 -21.53 1.29 -14.11
CA SER A 8 -22.97 1.22 -14.20
C SER A 8 -23.50 0.28 -15.29
N ASP A 9 -22.69 0.01 -16.33
CA ASP A 9 -23.01 -0.92 -17.41
C ASP A 9 -22.62 -2.37 -17.04
N LEU A 10 -21.84 -2.57 -15.96
CA LEU A 10 -21.50 -3.86 -15.39
C LEU A 10 -22.56 -4.38 -14.39
N ARG A 11 -23.83 -4.13 -14.63
CA ARG A 11 -24.92 -4.98 -14.08
C ARG A 11 -24.85 -6.40 -14.66
N THR A 12 -23.64 -6.82 -15.03
CA THR A 12 -23.36 -8.16 -15.49
C THR A 12 -23.34 -9.09 -14.29
N PRO A 13 -24.06 -10.22 -14.35
CA PRO A 13 -23.96 -11.25 -13.33
C PRO A 13 -22.49 -11.57 -13.15
N VAL A 14 -22.07 -11.75 -11.89
CA VAL A 14 -20.74 -12.20 -11.50
C VAL A 14 -20.27 -13.22 -12.52
N VAL A 15 -19.24 -12.84 -13.30
CA VAL A 15 -18.79 -13.66 -14.43
C VAL A 15 -18.34 -15.00 -13.87
N THR A 16 -19.03 -16.05 -14.23
CA THR A 16 -18.72 -17.45 -13.86
C THR A 16 -17.49 -17.98 -14.58
N SER A 17 -16.81 -17.16 -15.40
CA SER A 17 -15.58 -17.55 -16.05
C SER A 17 -14.46 -17.68 -15.02
N THR A 18 -13.86 -18.85 -14.97
CA THR A 18 -12.72 -19.14 -14.11
C THR A 18 -11.48 -18.48 -14.69
N SER A 19 -10.92 -17.49 -14.03
CA SER A 19 -9.64 -16.91 -14.42
C SER A 19 -8.50 -17.90 -14.14
N ALA A 20 -7.40 -17.80 -14.90
CA ALA A 20 -6.19 -18.57 -14.65
C ALA A 20 -5.61 -18.37 -13.23
N TYR A 21 -6.05 -17.34 -12.53
CA TYR A 21 -5.57 -16.93 -11.19
C TYR A 21 -6.42 -17.47 -10.04
N LEU A 22 -7.55 -18.17 -10.28
CA LEU A 22 -8.48 -18.57 -9.23
C LEU A 22 -7.81 -19.35 -8.08
N GLY A 23 -6.91 -20.28 -8.39
CA GLY A 23 -6.18 -21.03 -7.38
C GLY A 23 -5.31 -20.14 -6.50
N GLN A 24 -4.55 -19.23 -7.08
CA GLN A 24 -3.73 -18.26 -6.35
C GLN A 24 -4.59 -17.32 -5.51
N ILE A 25 -5.65 -16.76 -6.08
CA ILE A 25 -6.59 -15.88 -5.39
C ILE A 25 -7.15 -16.57 -4.14
N THR A 26 -7.58 -17.82 -4.28
CA THR A 26 -8.15 -18.60 -3.16
C THR A 26 -7.16 -18.73 -2.01
N LEU A 27 -5.91 -19.10 -2.31
CA LEU A 27 -4.86 -19.24 -1.31
C LEU A 27 -4.53 -17.89 -0.65
N ASP A 28 -4.44 -16.82 -1.44
CA ASP A 28 -4.11 -15.48 -0.96
C ASP A 28 -5.23 -14.94 -0.05
N VAL A 29 -6.50 -15.09 -0.41
CA VAL A 29 -7.65 -14.66 0.41
C VAL A 29 -7.70 -15.42 1.74
N GLN A 30 -7.39 -16.73 1.74
CA GLN A 30 -7.40 -17.51 2.98
C GLN A 30 -6.39 -17.03 4.02
N ARG A 31 -5.22 -16.55 3.59
CA ARG A 31 -4.12 -16.09 4.46
C ARG A 31 -4.16 -14.59 4.77
N THR A 32 -5.10 -13.85 4.19
CA THR A 32 -5.20 -12.40 4.38
C THR A 32 -5.98 -12.09 5.64
N PHE A 33 -5.41 -11.27 6.53
CA PHE A 33 -5.99 -10.89 7.82
C PHE A 33 -6.62 -12.09 8.56
N PRO A 34 -5.83 -13.13 8.90
CA PRO A 34 -6.36 -14.36 9.47
C PRO A 34 -6.92 -14.16 10.90
N GLU A 35 -6.52 -13.08 11.56
CA GLU A 35 -7.03 -12.65 12.87
C GLU A 35 -8.44 -12.05 12.81
N GLU A 36 -8.85 -11.53 11.64
CA GLU A 36 -10.12 -10.84 11.43
C GLU A 36 -11.25 -11.83 11.09
N LYS A 37 -11.80 -12.50 12.11
CA LYS A 37 -12.84 -13.54 11.95
C LYS A 37 -14.12 -13.05 11.27
N TRP A 38 -14.36 -11.75 11.29
CA TRP A 38 -15.47 -11.14 10.57
C TRP A 38 -15.45 -11.45 9.06
N PHE A 39 -14.28 -11.65 8.48
CA PHE A 39 -14.15 -11.97 7.06
C PHE A 39 -14.45 -13.43 6.72
N ASP A 40 -14.44 -14.36 7.68
CA ASP A 40 -14.56 -15.79 7.37
C ASP A 40 -15.81 -16.13 6.52
N PRO A 41 -17.02 -15.61 6.81
CA PRO A 41 -18.18 -15.83 5.96
C PRO A 41 -18.11 -15.08 4.61
N HIS A 42 -17.31 -14.05 4.49
CA HIS A 42 -17.17 -13.21 3.30
C HIS A 42 -16.05 -13.66 2.36
N ARG A 43 -15.12 -14.53 2.81
CA ARG A 43 -13.98 -14.98 2.02
C ARG A 43 -14.36 -15.57 0.65
N PRO A 44 -15.40 -16.42 0.52
CA PRO A 44 -15.84 -16.91 -0.79
C PRO A 44 -16.24 -15.78 -1.74
N GLN A 45 -16.91 -14.75 -1.24
CA GLN A 45 -17.34 -13.60 -2.03
C GLN A 45 -16.13 -12.75 -2.45
N LEU A 46 -15.15 -12.55 -1.57
CA LEU A 46 -13.90 -11.85 -1.90
C LEU A 46 -13.08 -12.58 -2.98
N VAL A 47 -13.04 -13.93 -2.92
CA VAL A 47 -12.45 -14.74 -3.99
C VAL A 47 -13.16 -14.50 -5.31
N GLN A 48 -14.49 -14.51 -5.30
CA GLN A 48 -15.30 -14.30 -6.50
C GLN A 48 -15.10 -12.90 -7.09
N MET A 49 -15.05 -11.86 -6.25
CA MET A 49 -14.81 -10.48 -6.68
C MET A 49 -13.42 -10.31 -7.30
N LEU A 50 -12.37 -10.87 -6.70
CA LEU A 50 -11.01 -10.82 -7.27
C LEU A 50 -10.91 -11.62 -8.56
N ASN A 51 -11.59 -12.78 -8.65
CA ASN A 51 -11.66 -13.56 -9.88
C ASN A 51 -12.38 -12.78 -10.99
N THR A 52 -13.50 -12.13 -10.69
CA THR A 52 -14.23 -11.26 -11.62
C THR A 52 -13.35 -10.10 -12.06
N PHE A 53 -12.69 -9.41 -11.12
CA PHE A 53 -11.78 -8.33 -11.41
C PHE A 53 -10.66 -8.75 -12.38
N ALA A 54 -10.01 -9.88 -12.11
CA ALA A 54 -8.95 -10.42 -12.96
C ALA A 54 -9.44 -10.82 -14.35
N SER A 55 -10.67 -11.36 -14.46
CA SER A 55 -11.27 -11.79 -15.71
C SER A 55 -11.66 -10.63 -16.60
N VAL A 56 -12.15 -9.53 -16.01
CA VAL A 56 -12.52 -8.31 -16.74
C VAL A 56 -11.29 -7.50 -17.14
N ASN A 57 -10.28 -7.46 -16.29
CA ASN A 57 -9.04 -6.73 -16.53
C ASN A 57 -7.94 -7.64 -17.10
N VAL A 58 -8.16 -8.26 -18.25
CA VAL A 58 -7.27 -9.27 -18.85
C VAL A 58 -5.82 -8.78 -18.99
N GLY A 59 -5.61 -7.51 -19.34
CA GLY A 59 -4.27 -6.93 -19.47
C GLY A 59 -3.51 -6.76 -18.14
N MET A 60 -4.22 -6.77 -17.01
CA MET A 60 -3.67 -6.65 -15.67
C MET A 60 -3.67 -8.00 -14.95
N GLY A 61 -4.75 -8.76 -15.09
CA GLY A 61 -4.97 -10.00 -14.38
C GLY A 61 -5.07 -9.81 -12.86
N TYR A 62 -4.66 -10.85 -12.12
CA TYR A 62 -4.48 -10.77 -10.68
C TYR A 62 -3.00 -10.56 -10.35
N ILE A 63 -2.73 -9.58 -9.50
CA ILE A 63 -1.39 -9.30 -8.97
C ILE A 63 -1.42 -9.59 -7.46
N GLN A 64 -0.46 -10.37 -6.99
CA GLN A 64 -0.32 -10.65 -5.55
C GLN A 64 -0.23 -9.35 -4.76
N GLY A 65 -1.04 -9.23 -3.71
CA GLY A 65 -1.22 -8.00 -2.94
C GLY A 65 -2.60 -7.36 -3.14
N MET A 66 -3.30 -7.62 -4.26
CA MET A 66 -4.67 -7.17 -4.47
C MET A 66 -5.64 -7.68 -3.40
N ASN A 67 -5.38 -8.88 -2.87
CA ASN A 67 -6.10 -9.45 -1.73
C ASN A 67 -6.06 -8.53 -0.50
N TYR A 68 -4.93 -7.88 -0.21
CA TYR A 68 -4.83 -6.94 0.90
C TYR A 68 -5.56 -5.61 0.65
N LEU A 69 -5.74 -5.22 -0.62
CA LEU A 69 -6.45 -3.99 -0.98
C LEU A 69 -7.97 -4.17 -0.93
N ILE A 70 -8.49 -5.32 -1.36
CA ILE A 70 -9.93 -5.54 -1.43
C ILE A 70 -10.59 -5.70 -0.05
N PHE A 71 -9.90 -6.24 0.94
CA PHE A 71 -10.46 -6.49 2.28
C PHE A 71 -10.89 -5.21 3.01
N PRO A 72 -10.04 -4.16 3.13
CA PRO A 72 -10.46 -2.90 3.74
C PRO A 72 -11.61 -2.24 2.97
N LEU A 73 -11.55 -2.24 1.62
CA LEU A 73 -12.60 -1.69 0.78
C LEU A 73 -13.93 -2.40 1.01
N TRP A 74 -13.92 -3.75 0.96
CA TRP A 74 -15.10 -4.55 1.24
C TRP A 74 -15.71 -4.23 2.60
N LYS A 75 -14.89 -4.14 3.64
CA LYS A 75 -15.37 -3.86 4.99
C LYS A 75 -16.11 -2.53 5.07
N VAL A 76 -15.56 -1.48 4.47
CA VAL A 76 -16.16 -0.14 4.46
C VAL A 76 -17.50 -0.15 3.73
N PHE A 77 -17.55 -0.66 2.51
CA PHE A 77 -18.75 -0.63 1.70
C PHE A 77 -19.83 -1.57 2.23
N TYR A 78 -19.46 -2.77 2.71
CA TYR A 78 -20.41 -3.69 3.31
C TYR A 78 -21.05 -3.14 4.59
N GLN A 79 -20.30 -2.40 5.40
CA GLN A 79 -20.84 -1.75 6.59
C GLN A 79 -21.69 -0.53 6.25
N SER A 80 -21.45 0.13 5.14
CA SER A 80 -22.22 1.29 4.68
C SER A 80 -23.54 0.84 4.05
N ASP A 81 -23.48 -0.02 3.04
CA ASP A 81 -24.65 -0.57 2.34
C ASP A 81 -24.32 -1.96 1.77
N PRO A 82 -24.76 -3.04 2.45
CA PRO A 82 -24.54 -4.40 1.99
C PRO A 82 -25.11 -4.70 0.59
N GLY A 83 -26.14 -3.97 0.17
CA GLY A 83 -26.83 -4.19 -1.12
C GLY A 83 -25.98 -3.78 -2.32
N TRP A 84 -25.11 -2.78 -2.16
CA TRP A 84 -24.24 -2.25 -3.21
C TRP A 84 -22.75 -2.53 -2.97
N ALA A 85 -22.41 -3.23 -1.89
CA ALA A 85 -21.02 -3.42 -1.46
C ALA A 85 -20.12 -4.09 -2.51
N VAL A 86 -20.65 -5.00 -3.35
CA VAL A 86 -19.89 -5.67 -4.41
C VAL A 86 -19.45 -4.66 -5.48
N GLU A 87 -20.43 -3.92 -5.99
CA GLU A 87 -20.22 -2.93 -7.04
C GLU A 87 -19.28 -1.82 -6.58
N ASP A 88 -19.54 -1.26 -5.41
CA ASP A 88 -18.74 -0.18 -4.84
C ASP A 88 -17.30 -0.62 -4.57
N THR A 89 -17.13 -1.85 -4.06
CA THR A 89 -15.79 -2.41 -3.82
C THR A 89 -15.03 -2.60 -5.13
N LEU A 90 -15.69 -3.13 -6.17
CA LEU A 90 -15.06 -3.33 -7.49
C LEU A 90 -14.73 -2.00 -8.16
N CYS A 91 -15.61 -1.00 -8.08
CA CYS A 91 -15.35 0.36 -8.58
C CYS A 91 -14.16 1.01 -7.87
N ALA A 92 -14.13 0.94 -6.54
CA ALA A 92 -13.04 1.48 -5.74
C ALA A 92 -11.73 0.75 -6.03
N MET A 93 -11.76 -0.59 -6.13
CA MET A 93 -10.59 -1.40 -6.49
C MET A 93 -10.05 -1.03 -7.86
N GLN A 94 -10.91 -0.84 -8.87
CA GLN A 94 -10.52 -0.41 -10.22
C GLN A 94 -9.83 0.94 -10.18
N SER A 95 -10.41 1.90 -9.48
CA SER A 95 -9.85 3.25 -9.34
C SER A 95 -8.49 3.22 -8.63
N LEU A 96 -8.40 2.45 -7.57
CA LEU A 96 -7.17 2.26 -6.79
C LEU A 96 -6.08 1.59 -7.64
N MET A 97 -6.40 0.51 -8.34
CA MET A 97 -5.46 -0.19 -9.20
C MET A 97 -4.97 0.67 -10.37
N HIS A 98 -5.86 1.41 -11.03
CA HIS A 98 -5.44 2.37 -12.06
C HIS A 98 -4.49 3.44 -11.51
N MET A 99 -4.73 3.91 -10.30
CA MET A 99 -3.86 4.87 -9.63
C MET A 99 -2.50 4.25 -9.31
N LEU A 100 -2.49 3.06 -8.71
CA LEU A 100 -1.27 2.35 -8.33
C LEU A 100 -0.46 1.94 -9.56
N LEU A 101 -1.08 1.39 -10.61
CA LEU A 101 -0.38 0.95 -11.82
C LEU A 101 0.19 2.09 -12.65
N ARG A 102 -0.44 3.26 -12.65
CA ARG A 102 0.19 4.45 -13.25
C ARG A 102 1.42 4.89 -12.48
N THR A 103 1.44 4.61 -11.20
CA THR A 103 2.58 4.87 -10.32
C THR A 103 3.61 3.72 -10.38
N TYR A 104 3.13 2.49 -10.62
CA TYR A 104 3.91 1.25 -10.66
C TYR A 104 3.66 0.46 -11.97
N PRO A 105 4.10 0.93 -13.13
CA PRO A 105 3.89 0.20 -14.37
C PRO A 105 4.50 -1.21 -14.26
N THR A 106 3.70 -2.22 -14.58
CA THR A 106 4.19 -3.60 -14.71
C THR A 106 5.31 -3.62 -15.76
N GLY A 107 6.44 -4.21 -15.44
CA GLY A 107 7.66 -4.20 -16.27
C GLY A 107 8.63 -3.04 -16.01
N MET A 108 8.21 -1.97 -15.31
CA MET A 108 9.09 -0.89 -14.87
C MET A 108 9.27 -0.87 -13.34
N PHE A 109 8.90 -1.95 -12.66
CA PHE A 109 8.95 -2.04 -11.20
C PHE A 109 10.37 -1.80 -10.65
N SER A 110 11.39 -2.31 -11.32
CA SER A 110 12.78 -2.08 -10.93
C SER A 110 13.18 -0.60 -11.04
N THR A 111 12.73 0.09 -12.09
CA THR A 111 12.96 1.54 -12.27
C THR A 111 12.22 2.34 -11.20
N TYR A 112 10.98 1.94 -10.90
CA TYR A 112 10.20 2.53 -9.82
C TYR A 112 10.88 2.35 -8.46
N LEU A 113 11.34 1.14 -8.12
CA LEU A 113 12.06 0.87 -6.87
C LEU A 113 13.31 1.74 -6.74
N LYS A 114 14.09 1.91 -7.82
CA LYS A 114 15.26 2.79 -7.84
C LYS A 114 14.89 4.24 -7.61
N THR A 115 13.83 4.73 -8.29
CA THR A 115 13.35 6.11 -8.13
C THR A 115 12.87 6.37 -6.71
N LEU A 116 12.06 5.45 -6.17
CA LEU A 116 11.56 5.56 -4.80
C LEU A 116 12.69 5.43 -3.78
N GLY A 117 13.63 4.51 -4.01
CA GLY A 117 14.85 4.39 -3.20
C GLY A 117 15.62 5.71 -3.13
N GLY A 118 15.78 6.40 -4.25
CA GLY A 118 16.39 7.74 -4.30
C GLY A 118 15.63 8.79 -3.48
N VAL A 119 14.30 8.81 -3.58
CA VAL A 119 13.45 9.73 -2.78
C VAL A 119 13.54 9.42 -1.29
N LEU A 120 13.48 8.15 -0.91
CA LEU A 120 13.61 7.70 0.49
C LEU A 120 14.97 8.07 1.04
N ARG A 121 16.06 7.79 0.27
CA ARG A 121 17.41 8.18 0.65
C ARG A 121 17.49 9.68 0.95
N LEU A 122 17.06 10.52 0.01
CA LEU A 122 17.09 11.97 0.17
C LEU A 122 16.39 12.39 1.45
N ARG A 123 15.15 11.93 1.68
CA ARG A 123 14.35 12.31 2.85
C ARG A 123 14.94 11.78 4.16
N CYS A 124 15.34 10.51 4.21
CA CYS A 124 15.93 9.92 5.42
C CYS A 124 17.25 10.60 5.80
N VAL A 125 18.13 10.84 4.84
CA VAL A 125 19.45 11.47 5.06
C VAL A 125 19.28 12.95 5.45
N THR A 126 18.29 13.65 4.89
CA THR A 126 17.97 15.03 5.30
C THR A 126 17.53 15.10 6.76
N LEU A 127 16.75 14.13 7.24
CA LEU A 127 16.31 14.06 8.63
C LEU A 127 17.38 13.55 9.59
N CYS A 128 18.19 12.61 9.14
CA CYS A 128 19.29 12.02 9.89
C CYS A 128 20.43 11.62 8.94
N PRO A 129 21.53 12.41 8.87
CA PRO A 129 22.64 12.14 7.95
C PRO A 129 23.24 10.74 8.07
N LYS A 130 23.28 10.17 9.28
CA LYS A 130 23.79 8.81 9.52
C LYS A 130 22.96 7.70 8.85
N MET A 131 21.73 8.01 8.41
CA MET A 131 20.88 7.06 7.70
C MET A 131 21.36 6.72 6.28
N HIS A 132 22.45 7.34 5.79
CA HIS A 132 23.04 6.96 4.50
C HIS A 132 23.38 5.46 4.45
N VAL A 133 23.78 4.87 5.56
CA VAL A 133 24.11 3.43 5.67
C VAL A 133 22.98 2.50 5.20
N LEU A 134 21.72 2.92 5.38
CA LEU A 134 20.56 2.14 4.96
C LEU A 134 20.43 2.01 3.42
N PHE A 135 21.15 2.85 2.69
CA PHE A 135 21.10 2.90 1.23
C PHE A 135 22.42 2.45 0.58
N ASP A 136 23.27 1.81 1.35
CA ASP A 136 24.46 1.13 0.87
C ASP A 136 24.12 -0.30 0.38
N SER A 137 25.01 -0.95 -0.34
CA SER A 137 24.79 -2.26 -0.96
C SER A 137 24.29 -3.33 0.01
N ASP A 138 24.75 -3.28 1.25
CA ASP A 138 24.41 -4.28 2.28
C ASP A 138 22.93 -4.28 2.68
N TYR A 139 22.22 -3.17 2.44
CA TYR A 139 20.80 -3.01 2.71
C TYR A 139 19.93 -3.01 1.44
N GLU A 140 20.47 -3.21 0.24
CA GLU A 140 19.70 -3.10 -1.01
C GLU A 140 18.55 -4.09 -1.07
N GLU A 141 18.78 -5.36 -0.73
CA GLU A 141 17.74 -6.38 -0.71
C GLU A 141 16.66 -6.08 0.34
N PHE A 142 17.08 -5.62 1.52
CA PHE A 142 16.17 -5.24 2.58
C PHE A 142 15.28 -4.06 2.16
N MET A 143 15.87 -3.00 1.62
CA MET A 143 15.11 -1.84 1.16
C MET A 143 14.15 -2.21 0.03
N THR A 144 14.57 -3.07 -0.88
CA THR A 144 13.72 -3.62 -1.95
C THR A 144 12.53 -4.38 -1.35
N ALA A 145 12.77 -5.24 -0.37
CA ALA A 145 11.71 -6.00 0.30
C ALA A 145 10.74 -5.08 1.06
N VAL A 146 11.24 -4.10 1.80
CA VAL A 146 10.42 -3.12 2.55
C VAL A 146 9.54 -2.31 1.61
N ILE A 147 10.11 -1.76 0.55
CA ILE A 147 9.38 -0.94 -0.42
C ILE A 147 8.33 -1.78 -1.16
N SER A 148 8.72 -2.96 -1.66
CA SER A 148 7.84 -3.84 -2.45
C SER A 148 6.71 -4.45 -1.62
N SER A 149 6.90 -4.59 -0.31
CA SER A 149 5.82 -5.05 0.56
C SER A 149 4.85 -3.93 0.92
N ALA A 150 5.35 -2.78 1.37
CA ALA A 150 4.52 -1.73 1.94
C ALA A 150 3.80 -0.89 0.88
N MET A 151 4.51 -0.43 -0.15
CA MET A 151 4.00 0.60 -1.06
C MET A 151 2.90 0.12 -2.03
N PRO A 152 3.02 -1.05 -2.71
CA PRO A 152 1.99 -1.51 -3.65
C PRO A 152 0.65 -1.84 -2.97
N THR A 153 0.68 -2.16 -1.68
CA THR A 153 -0.51 -2.47 -0.90
C THR A 153 -0.97 -1.31 -0.01
N LEU A 154 -0.36 -0.15 -0.12
CA LEU A 154 -0.58 0.98 0.77
C LEU A 154 -0.54 0.56 2.25
N PHE A 155 0.47 -0.22 2.60
CA PHE A 155 0.73 -0.80 3.93
C PHE A 155 -0.27 -1.88 4.39
N ALA A 156 -1.26 -2.26 3.57
CA ALA A 156 -2.28 -3.20 4.00
C ALA A 156 -1.75 -4.62 4.28
N ASN A 157 -0.62 -5.02 3.69
CA ASN A 157 0.03 -6.29 4.01
C ASN A 157 0.95 -6.24 5.24
N VAL A 158 1.23 -5.03 5.75
CA VAL A 158 2.16 -4.83 6.88
C VAL A 158 1.41 -4.54 8.17
N LEU A 159 0.28 -3.82 8.08
CA LEU A 159 -0.52 -3.34 9.19
C LEU A 159 -1.67 -4.29 9.54
N LYS A 160 -2.18 -4.19 10.77
CA LYS A 160 -3.50 -4.71 11.12
C LYS A 160 -4.59 -3.90 10.42
N LEU A 161 -5.72 -4.55 10.14
CA LEU A 161 -6.80 -3.96 9.36
C LEU A 161 -7.30 -2.61 9.89
N ASN A 162 -7.50 -2.48 11.20
CA ASN A 162 -7.94 -1.22 11.81
C ASN A 162 -6.93 -0.08 11.60
N HIS A 163 -5.63 -0.38 11.60
CA HIS A 163 -4.59 0.60 11.33
C HIS A 163 -4.48 0.93 9.83
N VAL A 164 -4.72 -0.06 8.97
CA VAL A 164 -4.85 0.18 7.52
C VAL A 164 -5.96 1.19 7.26
N MET A 165 -7.14 1.00 7.86
CA MET A 165 -8.28 1.90 7.65
C MET A 165 -7.96 3.32 8.12
N LEU A 166 -7.38 3.48 9.31
CA LEU A 166 -6.98 4.80 9.82
C LEU A 166 -5.92 5.48 8.95
N LEU A 167 -4.95 4.71 8.42
CA LEU A 167 -3.97 5.25 7.49
C LEU A 167 -4.60 5.64 6.16
N TRP A 168 -5.50 4.82 5.63
CA TRP A 168 -6.16 5.08 4.36
C TRP A 168 -7.07 6.29 4.41
N ASP A 169 -7.78 6.54 5.52
CA ASP A 169 -8.53 7.77 5.71
C ASP A 169 -7.62 8.99 5.48
N GLN A 170 -6.44 9.00 6.09
CA GLN A 170 -5.49 10.09 5.92
C GLN A 170 -4.86 10.16 4.52
N LEU A 171 -4.59 9.00 3.89
CA LEU A 171 -4.06 8.96 2.54
C LEU A 171 -5.08 9.49 1.53
N PHE A 172 -6.34 9.08 1.64
CA PHE A 172 -7.40 9.43 0.70
C PHE A 172 -7.98 10.84 0.91
N GLU A 173 -7.88 11.40 2.13
CA GLU A 173 -8.14 12.83 2.37
C GLU A 173 -7.16 13.77 1.64
N ALA A 174 -6.08 13.24 1.08
CA ALA A 174 -5.17 14.05 0.28
C ALA A 174 -5.89 14.58 -0.96
N GLY A 175 -5.80 15.88 -1.20
CA GLY A 175 -6.49 16.56 -2.29
C GLY A 175 -6.02 16.17 -3.70
N SER A 176 -4.97 15.33 -3.82
CA SER A 176 -4.47 14.82 -5.09
C SER A 176 -3.72 13.50 -4.94
N LYS A 177 -3.65 12.72 -6.04
CA LYS A 177 -2.87 11.48 -6.14
C LYS A 177 -1.39 11.67 -5.72
N ARG A 178 -0.79 12.80 -6.11
CA ARG A 178 0.59 13.15 -5.75
C ARG A 178 0.74 13.36 -4.24
N GLN A 179 -0.20 14.03 -3.62
CA GLN A 179 -0.18 14.26 -2.17
C GLN A 179 -0.39 12.95 -1.40
N MET A 180 -1.32 12.09 -1.84
CA MET A 180 -1.53 10.77 -1.27
C MET A 180 -0.24 9.94 -1.33
N PHE A 181 0.40 9.90 -2.50
CA PHE A 181 1.66 9.19 -2.67
C PHE A 181 2.78 9.77 -1.77
N ASN A 182 2.90 11.08 -1.69
CA ASN A 182 3.86 11.72 -0.80
C ASN A 182 3.61 11.35 0.67
N ARG A 183 2.36 11.33 1.12
CA ARG A 183 2.01 10.89 2.49
C ARG A 183 2.40 9.42 2.74
N ALA A 184 2.19 8.53 1.77
CA ALA A 184 2.62 7.14 1.89
C ALA A 184 4.15 7.02 2.00
N VAL A 185 4.90 7.80 1.20
CA VAL A 185 6.36 7.88 1.27
C VAL A 185 6.80 8.44 2.63
N ASP A 186 6.16 9.50 3.10
CA ASP A 186 6.47 10.12 4.41
C ASP A 186 6.23 9.13 5.56
N THR A 187 5.16 8.32 5.49
CA THR A 187 4.90 7.25 6.45
C THR A 187 6.07 6.26 6.49
N LEU A 188 6.57 5.84 5.34
CA LEU A 188 7.71 4.91 5.28
C LEU A 188 9.01 5.57 5.79
N VAL A 189 9.26 6.83 5.44
CA VAL A 189 10.40 7.60 5.95
C VAL A 189 10.35 7.71 7.48
N CYS A 190 9.17 8.02 8.02
CA CYS A 190 8.99 8.12 9.47
C CYS A 190 9.29 6.80 10.18
N LEU A 191 8.82 5.68 9.63
CA LEU A 191 9.12 4.35 10.15
C LEU A 191 10.62 4.07 10.18
N LEU A 192 11.30 4.31 9.07
CA LEU A 192 12.74 4.08 8.94
C LEU A 192 13.54 4.97 9.91
N VAL A 193 13.21 6.25 9.98
CA VAL A 193 13.89 7.22 10.86
C VAL A 193 13.59 6.95 12.33
N HIS A 194 12.37 6.51 12.68
CA HIS A 194 12.06 6.10 14.05
C HIS A 194 12.98 4.96 14.53
N HIS A 195 13.28 4.02 13.65
CA HIS A 195 14.15 2.88 13.94
C HIS A 195 15.62 3.11 13.55
N LYS A 196 16.04 4.34 13.28
CA LYS A 196 17.39 4.68 12.80
C LYS A 196 18.54 4.03 13.59
N ASN A 197 18.37 3.90 14.91
CA ASN A 197 19.40 3.33 15.77
C ASN A 197 19.69 1.86 15.47
N LEU A 198 18.70 1.10 14.97
CA LEU A 198 18.92 -0.28 14.53
C LEU A 198 19.93 -0.31 13.38
N PHE A 199 19.71 0.54 12.36
CA PHE A 199 20.52 0.56 11.16
C PHE A 199 21.91 1.19 11.35
N ILE A 200 22.04 2.10 12.31
CA ILE A 200 23.30 2.81 12.58
C ILE A 200 24.23 2.01 13.50
N TYR A 201 23.68 1.23 14.43
CA TYR A 201 24.47 0.63 15.51
C TYR A 201 24.45 -0.89 15.57
N LEU A 202 23.58 -1.57 14.82
CA LEU A 202 23.53 -3.03 14.80
C LEU A 202 24.09 -3.59 13.49
N PRO A 203 24.62 -4.82 13.50
CA PRO A 203 24.93 -5.54 12.27
C PRO A 203 23.71 -5.67 11.37
N VAL A 204 23.90 -5.63 10.04
CA VAL A 204 22.84 -5.60 9.05
C VAL A 204 21.77 -6.68 9.29
N VAL A 205 22.18 -7.94 9.43
CA VAL A 205 21.25 -9.06 9.63
C VAL A 205 20.40 -8.86 10.88
N THR A 206 21.01 -8.49 12.00
CA THR A 206 20.32 -8.22 13.26
C THR A 206 19.36 -7.03 13.13
N ALA A 207 19.78 -5.96 12.49
CA ALA A 207 18.95 -4.78 12.26
C ALA A 207 17.69 -5.13 11.45
N MET A 208 17.85 -5.93 10.39
CA MET A 208 16.75 -6.39 9.53
C MET A 208 15.74 -7.27 10.30
N GLU A 209 16.22 -8.23 11.08
CA GLU A 209 15.36 -9.12 11.88
C GLU A 209 14.57 -8.32 12.93
N VAL A 210 15.26 -7.46 13.67
CA VAL A 210 14.63 -6.62 14.71
C VAL A 210 13.62 -5.66 14.08
N PHE A 211 13.98 -5.00 12.99
CA PHE A 211 13.06 -4.09 12.29
C PHE A 211 11.79 -4.81 11.82
N SER A 212 11.92 -5.98 11.20
CA SER A 212 10.78 -6.77 10.71
C SER A 212 9.80 -7.15 11.83
N ARG A 213 10.30 -7.38 13.05
CA ARG A 213 9.46 -7.63 14.24
C ARG A 213 8.82 -6.34 14.77
N LEU A 214 9.59 -5.26 14.84
CA LEU A 214 9.16 -4.00 15.44
C LEU A 214 8.21 -3.19 14.56
N VAL A 215 8.32 -3.24 13.24
CA VAL A 215 7.43 -2.50 12.33
C VAL A 215 5.97 -2.74 12.67
N ARG A 216 5.59 -3.99 12.81
CA ARG A 216 4.20 -4.35 13.15
C ARG A 216 3.82 -3.84 14.55
N GLN A 217 4.70 -3.99 15.55
CA GLN A 217 4.45 -3.54 16.92
C GLN A 217 4.41 -2.02 17.03
N THR A 218 5.31 -1.32 16.36
CA THR A 218 5.37 0.15 16.39
C THR A 218 4.13 0.76 15.76
N LEU A 219 3.69 0.21 14.65
CA LEU A 219 2.46 0.65 13.98
C LEU A 219 1.20 0.25 14.76
N ASP A 220 1.25 -0.87 15.50
CA ASP A 220 0.18 -1.29 16.40
C ASP A 220 0.09 -0.43 17.67
N SER A 221 1.21 0.09 18.17
CA SER A 221 1.28 0.86 19.42
C SER A 221 0.89 2.33 19.24
N TYR A 222 1.06 2.87 18.06
CA TYR A 222 0.63 4.22 17.73
C TYR A 222 -0.66 4.14 16.90
N VAL A 223 -1.72 4.79 17.39
CA VAL A 223 -2.82 5.14 16.50
C VAL A 223 -2.18 5.85 15.32
N VAL A 224 -2.19 5.23 14.14
CA VAL A 224 -1.46 5.70 12.94
C VAL A 224 -1.70 7.20 12.68
N ALA A 225 -2.89 7.70 13.03
CA ALA A 225 -3.21 9.13 13.02
C ALA A 225 -2.25 9.97 13.88
N LYS A 226 -1.95 9.54 15.10
CA LYS A 226 -0.99 10.25 15.96
C LYS A 226 0.45 10.10 15.47
N SER A 227 0.79 8.96 14.88
CA SER A 227 2.14 8.75 14.32
C SER A 227 2.41 9.72 13.17
N ILE A 228 1.46 9.90 12.28
CA ILE A 228 1.59 10.84 11.15
C ILE A 228 1.61 12.29 11.65
N GLU A 229 0.79 12.65 12.63
CA GLU A 229 0.82 13.99 13.24
C GLU A 229 2.14 14.27 13.96
N VAL A 230 2.68 13.32 14.68
CA VAL A 230 3.95 13.45 15.43
C VAL A 230 5.14 13.49 14.47
N PHE A 231 5.11 12.74 13.37
CA PHE A 231 6.22 12.65 12.44
C PHE A 231 6.13 13.63 11.26
N ALA A 232 4.94 14.01 10.82
CA ALA A 232 4.72 14.94 9.71
C ALA A 232 5.38 16.33 9.89
N PRO A 233 5.46 16.94 11.10
CA PRO A 233 6.14 18.22 11.29
C PRO A 233 7.62 18.17 10.92
N HIS A 234 8.26 17.01 11.07
CA HIS A 234 9.69 16.85 10.79
C HIS A 234 9.99 16.56 9.31
N VAL A 235 8.98 16.20 8.53
CA VAL A 235 9.09 15.84 7.11
C VAL A 235 8.65 17.00 6.19
N ARG A 236 8.09 18.07 6.72
CA ARG A 236 7.72 19.24 5.92
C ARG A 236 8.98 19.89 5.34
N VAL A 237 9.38 19.46 4.16
CA VAL A 237 10.27 20.23 3.29
C VAL A 237 9.55 21.54 2.97
N ARG A 238 10.11 22.67 3.39
CA ARG A 238 9.61 23.98 2.99
C ARG A 238 9.47 23.99 1.46
N PRO A 239 8.34 24.44 0.89
CA PRO A 239 8.29 24.68 -0.54
C PRO A 239 9.43 25.66 -0.85
N GLU A 240 10.29 25.30 -1.79
CA GLU A 240 11.26 26.23 -2.36
C GLU A 240 10.46 27.45 -2.86
N THR A 241 10.64 28.56 -2.18
CA THR A 241 10.17 29.86 -2.67
C THR A 241 10.96 30.12 -3.94
N THR A 242 10.35 29.86 -5.07
CA THR A 242 10.80 30.37 -6.36
C THR A 242 10.71 31.88 -6.25
N THR A 243 11.81 32.52 -5.88
CA THR A 243 11.97 33.94 -6.09
C THR A 243 12.02 34.15 -7.58
N ALA A 244 10.87 34.51 -8.15
CA ALA A 244 10.84 35.14 -9.44
C ALA A 244 11.60 36.47 -9.29
N SER A 245 12.83 36.49 -9.80
CA SER A 245 13.55 37.72 -10.05
C SER A 245 12.94 38.41 -11.26
N ALA A 246 12.47 39.58 -11.01
CA ALA A 246 12.02 40.58 -12.01
C ALA A 246 13.14 40.90 -13.02
#